data_d29986c547584c87dd3aa386c666f1e0
#
_entry.id   d29986c547584c87dd3aa386c666f1e0
#
_cell.length_a   1.000
_cell.length_b   1.000
_cell.length_c   1.000
_cell.angle_alpha   90.00
_cell.angle_beta   90.00
_cell.angle_gamma   90.00
#
_symmetry.space_group_name_H-M   'P 1'
#
loop_
_entity.id
_entity.type
_entity.pdbx_description
1 polymer ?
#
loop_
_entity_poly.entity_id
_entity_poly.type
_entity_poly.pdbx_seq_one_letter_code
_entity_poly.pdbx_strand_id
1 'polypeptide(L)'
;CMVAAAIANDGVMMEPRLLSLVESPTGKVRLRYSQKVYRTACSPEMAQIIDGYMKDVVKSGTGTRAQVSGLTIAGKTGSAEGSDNGMDVTHAWFVGYIDSDQYPYAISVLVENGGSGGSVAAPVARQVFEYLRDNLPS
;
A
#
# COMPACT_ATOMS: atom_id res chain seq x y z
N CYS A 1 0.09 -2.39 5.31
CA CYS A 1 0.61 -1.24 4.57
C CYS A 1 2.12 -1.09 4.72
N MET A 2 2.67 -1.01 5.95
CA MET A 2 4.11 -0.80 6.22
C MET A 2 5.04 -1.79 5.51
N VAL A 3 4.65 -3.06 5.37
CA VAL A 3 5.45 -4.06 4.65
C VAL A 3 5.56 -3.72 3.16
N ALA A 4 4.44 -3.38 2.51
CA ALA A 4 4.46 -2.95 1.11
C ALA A 4 5.28 -1.66 0.92
N ALA A 5 5.13 -0.69 1.83
CA ALA A 5 5.94 0.53 1.82
C ALA A 5 7.45 0.26 2.01
N ALA A 6 7.81 -0.74 2.82
CA ALA A 6 9.22 -1.12 2.99
C ALA A 6 9.81 -1.74 1.71
N ILE A 7 9.05 -2.56 0.98
CA ILE A 7 9.49 -3.10 -0.31
C ILE A 7 9.71 -1.97 -1.32
N ALA A 8 8.76 -1.03 -1.42
CA ALA A 8 8.87 0.16 -2.26
C ALA A 8 10.06 1.07 -1.89
N ASN A 9 10.60 0.96 -0.68
CA ASN A 9 11.69 1.76 -0.12
C ASN A 9 12.94 0.90 0.13
N ASP A 10 13.32 0.07 -0.84
CA ASP A 10 14.54 -0.76 -0.83
C ASP A 10 14.73 -1.59 0.46
N GLY A 11 13.65 -2.10 1.01
CA GLY A 11 13.66 -2.91 2.23
C GLY A 11 13.71 -2.11 3.54
N VAL A 12 13.71 -0.78 3.50
CA VAL A 12 13.76 0.08 4.68
C VAL A 12 12.36 0.45 5.14
N MET A 13 11.97 -0.02 6.31
CA MET A 13 10.70 0.30 6.95
C MET A 13 10.83 1.57 7.79
N MET A 14 10.01 2.57 7.46
CA MET A 14 9.98 3.84 8.19
C MET A 14 9.03 3.77 9.38
N GLU A 15 9.31 4.55 10.43
CA GLU A 15 8.41 4.69 11.58
C GLU A 15 7.09 5.35 11.15
N PRO A 16 5.92 4.71 11.40
CA PRO A 16 4.63 5.28 11.06
C PRO A 16 4.32 6.48 11.95
N ARG A 17 3.78 7.53 11.35
CA ARG A 17 3.40 8.75 12.08
C ARG A 17 2.15 9.36 11.47
N LEU A 18 1.35 10.01 12.31
CA LEU A 18 0.16 10.74 11.92
C LEU A 18 0.37 12.26 11.88
N LEU A 19 1.45 12.74 12.53
CA LEU A 19 1.76 14.16 12.63
C LEU A 19 3.10 14.44 11.94
N SER A 20 3.14 15.46 11.12
CA SER A 20 4.37 16.00 10.52
C SER A 20 4.83 17.26 11.22
N LEU A 21 3.88 18.05 11.72
CA LEU A 21 4.10 19.40 12.25
C LEU A 21 3.05 19.73 13.31
N VAL A 22 3.45 20.44 14.36
CA VAL A 22 2.53 21.07 15.32
C VAL A 22 2.85 22.56 15.36
N GLU A 23 1.85 23.38 15.09
CA GLU A 23 1.94 24.84 15.13
C GLU A 23 1.03 25.44 16.21
N SER A 24 1.41 26.60 16.72
CA SER A 24 0.55 27.43 17.57
C SER A 24 -0.51 28.14 16.72
N PRO A 25 -1.58 28.68 17.31
CA PRO A 25 -2.58 29.49 16.59
C PRO A 25 -1.98 30.72 15.87
N THR A 26 -0.79 31.16 16.28
CA THR A 26 -0.06 32.29 15.66
C THR A 26 0.93 31.84 14.57
N GLY A 27 0.88 30.57 14.10
CA GLY A 27 1.74 30.04 13.06
C GLY A 27 3.16 29.68 13.52
N LYS A 28 3.48 29.80 14.82
CA LYS A 28 4.80 29.40 15.33
C LYS A 28 4.91 27.89 15.41
N VAL A 29 5.90 27.31 14.73
CA VAL A 29 6.22 25.89 14.80
C VAL A 29 6.63 25.53 16.23
N ARG A 30 5.89 24.58 16.85
CA ARG A 30 6.16 24.03 18.18
C ARG A 30 6.95 22.76 18.13
N LEU A 31 6.63 21.92 17.15
CA LEU A 31 7.27 20.62 16.97
C LEU A 31 7.25 20.25 15.48
N ARG A 32 8.37 19.79 14.97
CA ARG A 32 8.50 19.22 13.63
C ARG A 32 9.04 17.80 13.76
N TYR A 33 8.29 16.83 13.24
CA TYR A 33 8.73 15.44 13.24
C TYR A 33 9.62 15.18 12.03
N SER A 34 10.79 14.60 12.26
CA SER A 34 11.67 14.08 11.21
C SER A 34 11.31 12.64 10.89
N GLN A 35 11.60 12.22 9.66
CA GLN A 35 11.52 10.80 9.30
C GLN A 35 12.53 9.99 10.08
N LYS A 36 12.13 8.80 10.55
CA LYS A 36 13.00 7.87 11.25
C LYS A 36 12.84 6.48 10.67
N VAL A 37 13.95 5.78 10.55
CA VAL A 37 13.94 4.36 10.20
C VAL A 37 13.46 3.57 11.41
N TYR A 38 12.42 2.76 11.20
CA TYR A 38 11.95 1.79 12.20
C TYR A 38 12.88 0.58 12.23
N ARG A 39 13.15 -0.01 11.05
CA ARG A 39 14.12 -1.09 10.86
C ARG A 39 14.37 -1.37 9.38
N THR A 40 15.49 -2.04 9.07
CA THR A 40 15.67 -2.69 7.77
C THR A 40 14.95 -4.04 7.80
N ALA A 41 13.98 -4.23 6.91
CA ALA A 41 13.17 -5.45 6.83
C ALA A 41 13.86 -6.54 5.98
N CYS A 42 14.54 -6.12 4.89
CA CYS A 42 15.33 -6.99 4.03
C CYS A 42 16.41 -6.17 3.30
N SER A 43 17.31 -6.83 2.58
CA SER A 43 18.28 -6.13 1.74
C SER A 43 17.60 -5.49 0.51
N PRO A 44 18.23 -4.45 -0.10
CA PRO A 44 17.73 -3.84 -1.32
C PRO A 44 17.51 -4.86 -2.46
N GLU A 45 18.45 -5.79 -2.63
CA GLU A 45 18.37 -6.83 -3.66
C GLU A 45 17.13 -7.74 -3.45
N MET A 46 16.84 -8.10 -2.19
CA MET A 46 15.66 -8.87 -1.85
C MET A 46 14.37 -8.06 -2.09
N ALA A 47 14.38 -6.77 -1.73
CA ALA A 47 13.25 -5.88 -1.98
C ALA A 47 12.94 -5.78 -3.48
N GLN A 48 13.95 -5.63 -4.34
CA GLN A 48 13.80 -5.58 -5.79
C GLN A 48 13.26 -6.89 -6.39
N ILE A 49 13.66 -8.04 -5.87
CA ILE A 49 13.11 -9.34 -6.28
C ILE A 49 11.61 -9.43 -5.93
N ILE A 50 11.25 -9.04 -4.69
CA ILE A 50 9.85 -9.05 -4.24
C ILE A 50 9.01 -8.03 -5.04
N ASP A 51 9.55 -6.84 -5.29
CA ASP A 51 8.92 -5.81 -6.14
C ASP A 51 8.57 -6.38 -7.52
N GLY A 52 9.51 -7.06 -8.17
CA GLY A 52 9.28 -7.72 -9.45
C GLY A 52 8.11 -8.70 -9.38
N TYR A 53 8.05 -9.57 -8.37
CA TYR A 53 6.93 -10.48 -8.19
C TYR A 53 5.60 -9.76 -7.91
N MET A 54 5.62 -8.67 -7.13
CA MET A 54 4.41 -7.89 -6.85
C MET A 54 3.88 -7.18 -8.11
N LYS A 55 4.77 -6.71 -8.99
CA LYS A 55 4.40 -6.19 -10.32
C LYS A 55 3.78 -7.25 -11.21
N ASP A 56 4.35 -8.46 -11.23
CA ASP A 56 3.81 -9.58 -12.03
C ASP A 56 2.41 -10.01 -11.54
N VAL A 57 2.14 -9.98 -10.23
CA VAL A 57 0.80 -10.25 -9.66
C VAL A 57 -0.23 -9.28 -10.21
N VAL A 58 0.12 -8.00 -10.36
CA VAL A 58 -0.79 -6.98 -10.91
C VAL A 58 -0.83 -7.03 -12.44
N LYS A 59 0.29 -7.30 -13.10
CA LYS A 59 0.38 -7.37 -14.56
C LYS A 59 -0.42 -8.53 -15.17
N SER A 60 -0.31 -9.72 -14.59
CA SER A 60 -0.86 -10.96 -15.18
C SER A 60 -1.37 -11.99 -14.16
N GLY A 61 -1.30 -11.69 -12.85
CA GLY A 61 -1.72 -12.57 -11.78
C GLY A 61 -3.08 -12.24 -11.19
N THR A 62 -3.25 -12.56 -9.90
CA THR A 62 -4.51 -12.38 -9.17
C THR A 62 -4.87 -10.91 -8.89
N GLY A 63 -3.92 -9.98 -9.09
CA GLY A 63 -4.08 -8.54 -8.83
C GLY A 63 -4.40 -7.70 -10.07
N THR A 64 -4.71 -8.29 -11.22
CA THR A 64 -4.93 -7.56 -12.50
C THR A 64 -5.99 -6.47 -12.41
N ARG A 65 -6.96 -6.60 -11.51
CA ARG A 65 -7.99 -5.57 -11.29
C ARG A 65 -7.51 -4.32 -10.55
N ALA A 66 -6.27 -4.32 -10.06
CA ALA A 66 -5.61 -3.13 -9.49
C ALA A 66 -4.82 -2.32 -10.54
N GLN A 67 -4.79 -2.74 -11.81
CA GLN A 67 -4.09 -2.02 -12.87
C GLN A 67 -4.71 -0.63 -13.09
N VAL A 68 -3.82 0.36 -13.26
CA VAL A 68 -4.18 1.74 -13.59
C VAL A 68 -3.39 2.16 -14.82
N SER A 69 -4.08 2.71 -15.82
CA SER A 69 -3.42 3.20 -17.03
C SER A 69 -2.45 4.35 -16.69
N GLY A 70 -1.22 4.25 -17.19
CA GLY A 70 -0.17 5.26 -16.97
C GLY A 70 0.59 5.11 -15.64
N LEU A 71 0.27 4.10 -14.81
CA LEU A 71 1.00 3.81 -13.58
C LEU A 71 1.51 2.37 -13.56
N THR A 72 2.67 2.17 -12.96
CA THR A 72 3.16 0.83 -12.58
C THR A 72 2.73 0.55 -11.15
N ILE A 73 1.89 -0.47 -10.97
CA ILE A 73 1.40 -0.89 -9.66
C ILE A 73 2.07 -2.20 -9.28
N ALA A 74 2.63 -2.24 -8.09
CA ALA A 74 3.08 -3.47 -7.43
C ALA A 74 2.09 -3.84 -6.32
N GLY A 75 1.69 -5.11 -6.22
CA GLY A 75 0.72 -5.49 -5.20
C GLY A 75 0.55 -6.99 -5.01
N LYS A 76 -0.16 -7.35 -3.94
CA LYS A 76 -0.50 -8.73 -3.59
C LYS A 76 -1.93 -8.78 -3.06
N THR A 77 -2.70 -9.70 -3.61
CA THR A 77 -4.04 -10.05 -3.12
C THR A 77 -3.96 -11.07 -2.00
N GLY A 78 -4.93 -11.06 -1.12
CA GLY A 78 -5.12 -12.06 -0.08
C GLY A 78 -6.60 -12.35 0.12
N SER A 79 -6.91 -13.59 0.52
CA SER A 79 -8.22 -14.00 1.02
C SER A 79 -7.94 -14.68 2.35
N ALA A 80 -8.33 -14.03 3.46
CA ALA A 80 -8.10 -14.53 4.79
C ALA A 80 -9.38 -15.16 5.34
N GLU A 81 -9.33 -16.44 5.60
CA GLU A 81 -10.41 -17.19 6.22
C GLU A 81 -10.46 -16.90 7.72
N GLY A 82 -11.66 -16.80 8.26
CA GLY A 82 -11.92 -16.58 9.67
C GLY A 82 -13.29 -17.11 10.06
N SER A 83 -13.70 -16.85 11.30
CA SER A 83 -15.05 -17.17 11.77
C SER A 83 -15.65 -15.94 12.44
N ASP A 84 -16.87 -15.60 12.05
CA ASP A 84 -17.68 -14.57 12.68
C ASP A 84 -19.01 -15.17 13.14
N ASN A 85 -19.28 -15.08 14.45
CA ASN A 85 -20.48 -15.65 15.08
C ASN A 85 -20.71 -17.13 14.74
N GLY A 86 -19.64 -17.93 14.59
CA GLY A 86 -19.69 -19.34 14.27
C GLY A 86 -19.95 -19.66 12.79
N MET A 87 -19.92 -18.66 11.93
CA MET A 87 -19.99 -18.82 10.47
C MET A 87 -18.61 -18.60 9.86
N ASP A 88 -18.25 -19.45 8.88
CA ASP A 88 -17.04 -19.26 8.12
C ASP A 88 -17.15 -18.01 7.24
N VAL A 89 -16.17 -17.14 7.37
CA VAL A 89 -16.09 -15.87 6.62
C VAL A 89 -14.75 -15.76 5.92
N THR A 90 -14.71 -15.02 4.83
CA THR A 90 -13.47 -14.73 4.10
C THR A 90 -13.35 -13.22 3.90
N HIS A 91 -12.25 -12.67 4.41
CA HIS A 91 -11.91 -11.25 4.27
C HIS A 91 -11.06 -11.04 3.03
N ALA A 92 -11.44 -10.08 2.19
CA ALA A 92 -10.70 -9.73 0.99
C ALA A 92 -9.61 -8.70 1.30
N TRP A 93 -8.36 -9.02 0.93
CA TRP A 93 -7.18 -8.17 1.14
C TRP A 93 -6.50 -7.79 -0.17
N PHE A 94 -6.00 -6.59 -0.22
CA PHE A 94 -4.99 -6.15 -1.17
C PHE A 94 -3.99 -5.25 -0.47
N VAL A 95 -2.70 -5.47 -0.71
CA VAL A 95 -1.63 -4.55 -0.32
C VAL A 95 -0.81 -4.23 -1.55
N GLY A 96 -0.35 -2.97 -1.68
CA GLY A 96 0.44 -2.58 -2.83
C GLY A 96 0.88 -1.12 -2.78
N TYR A 97 1.50 -0.67 -3.84
CA TYR A 97 2.00 0.69 -3.99
C TYR A 97 2.10 1.07 -5.46
N ILE A 98 2.21 2.37 -5.72
CA ILE A 98 2.56 2.91 -7.03
C ILE A 98 4.10 2.95 -7.07
N ASP A 99 4.69 2.28 -8.06
CA ASP A 99 6.13 2.33 -8.32
C ASP A 99 6.45 3.60 -9.11
N SER A 100 6.59 4.70 -8.40
CA SER A 100 6.83 6.02 -8.97
C SER A 100 7.32 6.99 -7.92
N ASP A 101 8.37 7.75 -8.23
CA ASP A 101 8.86 8.84 -7.38
C ASP A 101 7.84 9.99 -7.29
N GLN A 102 7.04 10.16 -8.34
CA GLN A 102 5.99 11.19 -8.41
C GLN A 102 4.79 10.86 -7.51
N TYR A 103 4.47 9.58 -7.36
CA TYR A 103 3.32 9.09 -6.59
C TYR A 103 3.75 8.04 -5.56
N PRO A 104 4.52 8.41 -4.51
CA PRO A 104 5.10 7.45 -3.55
C PRO A 104 4.06 6.98 -2.52
N TYR A 105 2.99 6.35 -2.99
CA TYR A 105 1.88 5.93 -2.15
C TYR A 105 1.78 4.41 -2.05
N ALA A 106 1.71 3.91 -0.81
CA ALA A 106 1.39 2.53 -0.49
C ALA A 106 0.00 2.44 0.13
N ILE A 107 -0.73 1.35 -0.18
CA ILE A 107 -2.08 1.11 0.28
C ILE A 107 -2.21 -0.28 0.91
N SER A 108 -3.11 -0.40 1.86
CA SER A 108 -3.66 -1.67 2.33
C SER A 108 -5.18 -1.56 2.34
N VAL A 109 -5.84 -2.44 1.63
CA VAL A 109 -7.29 -2.54 1.56
C VAL A 109 -7.74 -3.81 2.24
N LEU A 110 -8.68 -3.68 3.15
CA LEU A 110 -9.41 -4.78 3.77
C LEU A 110 -10.91 -4.56 3.51
N VAL A 111 -11.56 -5.60 3.01
CA VAL A 111 -13.02 -5.67 2.95
C VAL A 111 -13.48 -6.88 3.75
N GLU A 112 -14.10 -6.63 4.89
CA GLU A 112 -14.61 -7.68 5.77
C GLU A 112 -15.73 -8.45 5.05
N ASN A 113 -15.70 -9.78 5.17
CA ASN A 113 -16.63 -10.68 4.51
C ASN A 113 -16.73 -10.49 2.97
N GLY A 114 -15.67 -9.90 2.38
CA GLY A 114 -15.61 -9.55 0.96
C GLY A 114 -15.21 -10.72 0.05
N GLY A 115 -14.84 -11.87 0.60
CA GLY A 115 -14.43 -13.04 -0.18
C GLY A 115 -13.05 -12.86 -0.82
N SER A 116 -12.98 -12.75 -2.14
CA SER A 116 -11.71 -12.74 -2.89
C SER A 116 -11.04 -11.37 -2.95
N GLY A 117 -9.77 -11.30 -2.53
CA GLY A 117 -8.99 -10.08 -2.62
C GLY A 117 -8.82 -9.53 -4.04
N GLY A 118 -8.63 -10.41 -5.02
CA GLY A 118 -8.51 -10.03 -6.43
C GLY A 118 -9.81 -9.49 -7.04
N SER A 119 -10.95 -9.96 -6.56
CA SER A 119 -12.26 -9.58 -7.09
C SER A 119 -12.86 -8.36 -6.39
N VAL A 120 -12.52 -8.12 -5.13
CA VAL A 120 -13.14 -7.09 -4.28
C VAL A 120 -12.14 -6.03 -3.83
N ALA A 121 -11.03 -6.41 -3.18
CA ALA A 121 -10.08 -5.45 -2.63
C ALA A 121 -9.20 -4.78 -3.70
N ALA A 122 -8.78 -5.51 -4.75
CA ALA A 122 -7.97 -4.95 -5.83
C ALA A 122 -8.69 -3.84 -6.63
N PRO A 123 -9.98 -3.95 -6.99
CA PRO A 123 -10.72 -2.83 -7.59
C PRO A 123 -10.83 -1.59 -6.71
N VAL A 124 -10.94 -1.75 -5.38
CA VAL A 124 -10.95 -0.60 -4.45
C VAL A 124 -9.59 0.09 -4.47
N ALA A 125 -8.48 -0.67 -4.41
CA ALA A 125 -7.14 -0.11 -4.54
C ALA A 125 -6.96 0.65 -5.86
N ARG A 126 -7.45 0.10 -6.98
CA ARG A 126 -7.43 0.76 -8.29
C ARG A 126 -8.11 2.12 -8.25
N GLN A 127 -9.32 2.23 -7.70
CA GLN A 127 -10.04 3.50 -7.61
C GLN A 127 -9.26 4.56 -6.82
N VAL A 128 -8.61 4.16 -5.73
CA VAL A 128 -7.76 5.07 -4.96
C VAL A 128 -6.54 5.52 -5.77
N PHE A 129 -5.86 4.61 -6.45
CA PHE A 129 -4.70 4.95 -7.28
C PHE A 129 -5.07 5.84 -8.49
N GLU A 130 -6.22 5.60 -9.12
CA GLU A 130 -6.75 6.47 -10.18
C GLU A 130 -7.02 7.88 -9.65
N TYR A 131 -7.65 7.99 -8.48
CA TYR A 131 -7.89 9.27 -7.82
C TYR A 131 -6.59 10.02 -7.51
N LEU A 132 -5.57 9.32 -6.98
CA LEU A 132 -4.27 9.92 -6.68
C LEU A 132 -3.59 10.44 -7.96
N ARG A 133 -3.58 9.66 -9.05
CA ARG A 133 -3.05 10.08 -10.35
C ARG A 133 -3.73 11.33 -10.89
N ASP A 134 -5.07 11.40 -10.78
CA ASP A 134 -5.87 12.44 -11.43
C ASP A 134 -5.97 13.74 -10.61
N ASN A 135 -5.71 13.70 -9.29
CA ASN A 135 -5.97 14.83 -8.41
C ASN A 135 -4.74 15.34 -7.63
N LEU A 136 -3.63 14.61 -7.62
CA LEU A 136 -2.42 15.10 -6.98
C LEU A 136 -1.54 15.82 -8.01
N PRO A 137 -0.94 16.95 -7.62
CA PRO A 137 -0.04 17.68 -8.51
C PRO A 137 1.17 16.82 -8.87
N SER A 138 1.48 16.82 -10.17
CA SER A 138 2.70 16.27 -10.73
C SER A 138 3.95 17.02 -10.29
#